data_64a0c38f30e91567928bdffbe0c265aa
#
_entry.id   64a0c38f30e91567928bdffbe0c265aa
#
_cell.length_a   1.000
_cell.length_b   1.000
_cell.length_c   1.000
_cell.angle_alpha   90.00
_cell.angle_beta   90.00
_cell.angle_gamma   90.00
#
_symmetry.space_group_name_H-M   'P 1'
#
loop_
_entity.id
_entity.type
_entity.pdbx_description
1 polymer ?
#
loop_
_entity_poly.entity_id
_entity_poly.type
_entity_poly.pdbx_seq_one_letter_code
_entity_poly.pdbx_strand_id
1 'polypeptide(L)'
;MYLYGASGHAKVVIDIINASGIKIDGMFDDDNAINELMSIPVGHHWSGESPIVVSIGNNLVRKQIVQKLQCDFAKVIHPSAVISPHASIGDGTVVMQGAVVQSCAQVGEHCILNTGVTIDHECVINDFVHISPQATLCGNVHVGEGAWIGASAVIIPGVKIGRWCTIGAGSVVVNDMPDGAVAYGNPCRIKYFDYSLCCENTGSPIAIYGAGGLGREVAGGIQRINGAGKGNWNLVGFYDDSKPAGSSISHYGDVLGGMDALNAVDEPMALAIAVGDARIRRDIYERISNDKIYFPNLIAPSFRILDPLTFKMGQGNIIQDSCSVTCDIEIGDFNVMNGSNVLGHDVNMGNFNVLMPGVRLSGSVKVGDCNMFGVDSVVLQQIKVGDNVTLGAGSVLMTKPKDGHTYIGVPAKKFDYK
;
A
#
# COMPACT_ATOMS: atom_id res chain seq x y z
N MET A 1 -11.54 -19.73 -29.96
CA MET A 1 -11.41 -18.99 -28.70
C MET A 1 -10.31 -17.94 -28.87
N TYR A 2 -10.50 -16.75 -28.29
CA TYR A 2 -9.52 -15.66 -28.36
C TYR A 2 -8.89 -15.40 -26.98
N LEU A 3 -7.70 -14.81 -26.96
CA LEU A 3 -7.03 -14.36 -25.73
C LEU A 3 -6.79 -12.85 -25.78
N TYR A 4 -6.90 -12.19 -24.62
CA TYR A 4 -6.48 -10.82 -24.44
C TYR A 4 -5.35 -10.74 -23.40
N GLY A 5 -4.19 -10.27 -23.81
CA GLY A 5 -2.94 -10.27 -23.06
C GLY A 5 -1.94 -11.28 -23.63
N ALA A 6 -0.76 -10.80 -24.04
CA ALA A 6 0.28 -11.59 -24.70
C ALA A 6 1.60 -11.59 -23.90
N SER A 7 1.54 -11.77 -22.58
CA SER A 7 2.69 -11.78 -21.68
C SER A 7 2.98 -13.15 -21.07
N GLY A 8 3.76 -13.20 -19.99
CA GLY A 8 4.16 -14.44 -19.34
C GLY A 8 3.00 -15.33 -18.89
N HIS A 9 1.91 -14.75 -18.37
CA HIS A 9 0.72 -15.48 -17.94
C HIS A 9 -0.03 -16.10 -19.12
N ALA A 10 -0.08 -15.42 -20.25
CA ALA A 10 -0.71 -15.92 -21.47
C ALA A 10 -0.11 -17.23 -21.93
N LYS A 11 1.21 -17.45 -21.77
CA LYS A 11 1.87 -18.72 -22.14
C LYS A 11 1.26 -19.91 -21.40
N VAL A 12 1.00 -19.75 -20.10
CA VAL A 12 0.37 -20.80 -19.28
C VAL A 12 -1.07 -21.03 -19.71
N VAL A 13 -1.82 -19.97 -20.01
CA VAL A 13 -3.21 -20.09 -20.49
C VAL A 13 -3.26 -20.79 -21.85
N ILE A 14 -2.33 -20.51 -22.76
CA ILE A 14 -2.19 -21.21 -24.05
C ILE A 14 -1.97 -22.71 -23.84
N ASP A 15 -1.09 -23.09 -22.90
CA ASP A 15 -0.84 -24.51 -22.60
C ASP A 15 -2.10 -25.22 -22.11
N ILE A 16 -2.92 -24.54 -21.26
CA ILE A 16 -4.19 -25.10 -20.77
C ILE A 16 -5.19 -25.28 -21.91
N ILE A 17 -5.34 -24.28 -22.78
CA ILE A 17 -6.24 -24.32 -23.95
C ILE A 17 -5.85 -25.47 -24.89
N ASN A 18 -4.54 -25.60 -25.16
CA ASN A 18 -4.02 -26.68 -25.99
C ASN A 18 -4.26 -28.04 -25.35
N ALA A 19 -4.01 -28.19 -24.03
CA ALA A 19 -4.28 -29.41 -23.30
C ALA A 19 -5.77 -29.83 -23.31
N SER A 20 -6.67 -28.84 -23.41
CA SER A 20 -8.12 -29.06 -23.51
C SER A 20 -8.58 -29.36 -24.95
N GLY A 21 -7.68 -29.36 -25.93
CA GLY A 21 -8.02 -29.59 -27.35
C GLY A 21 -8.80 -28.44 -27.99
N ILE A 22 -8.78 -27.27 -27.39
CA ILE A 22 -9.50 -26.07 -27.87
C ILE A 22 -8.57 -25.30 -28.83
N LYS A 23 -9.12 -24.85 -29.96
CA LYS A 23 -8.37 -24.04 -30.92
C LYS A 23 -8.32 -22.58 -30.50
N ILE A 24 -7.13 -22.00 -30.54
CA ILE A 24 -6.92 -20.56 -30.41
C ILE A 24 -7.07 -19.95 -31.79
N ASP A 25 -7.98 -18.98 -31.94
CA ASP A 25 -8.28 -18.32 -33.23
C ASP A 25 -7.51 -17.00 -33.38
N GLY A 26 -7.05 -16.40 -32.27
CA GLY A 26 -6.25 -15.18 -32.25
C GLY A 26 -5.94 -14.68 -30.85
N MET A 27 -5.03 -13.72 -30.78
CA MET A 27 -4.65 -13.03 -29.56
C MET A 27 -4.65 -11.51 -29.77
N PHE A 28 -4.89 -10.77 -28.71
CA PHE A 28 -4.84 -9.31 -28.67
C PHE A 28 -4.00 -8.83 -27.50
N ASP A 29 -3.27 -7.71 -27.70
CA ASP A 29 -2.55 -7.01 -26.65
C ASP A 29 -2.46 -5.51 -26.99
N ASP A 30 -2.54 -4.64 -25.98
CA ASP A 30 -2.40 -3.19 -26.13
C ASP A 30 -0.94 -2.77 -26.39
N ASP A 31 0.06 -3.63 -26.12
CA ASP A 31 1.47 -3.37 -26.37
C ASP A 31 1.83 -3.65 -27.85
N ASN A 32 1.95 -2.59 -28.62
CA ASN A 32 2.30 -2.65 -30.05
C ASN A 32 3.70 -3.26 -30.33
N ALA A 33 4.52 -3.49 -29.32
CA ALA A 33 5.82 -4.14 -29.49
C ALA A 33 5.71 -5.67 -29.59
N ILE A 34 4.58 -6.27 -29.19
CA ILE A 34 4.37 -7.72 -29.16
C ILE A 34 3.56 -8.14 -30.37
N ASN A 35 4.22 -8.62 -31.41
CA ASN A 35 3.54 -9.04 -32.65
C ASN A 35 3.23 -10.53 -32.72
N GLU A 36 3.86 -11.34 -31.85
CA GLU A 36 3.68 -12.79 -31.83
C GLU A 36 3.97 -13.33 -30.42
N LEU A 37 3.23 -14.36 -29.97
CA LEU A 37 3.53 -15.14 -28.79
C LEU A 37 3.29 -16.62 -29.05
N MET A 38 4.31 -17.47 -28.83
CA MET A 38 4.23 -18.95 -29.04
C MET A 38 3.69 -19.33 -30.44
N SER A 39 4.15 -18.61 -31.46
CA SER A 39 3.72 -18.76 -32.88
C SER A 39 2.26 -18.39 -33.15
N ILE A 40 1.62 -17.68 -32.25
CA ILE A 40 0.29 -17.10 -32.43
C ILE A 40 0.44 -15.60 -32.71
N PRO A 41 -0.05 -15.09 -33.84
CA PRO A 41 -0.02 -13.66 -34.14
C PRO A 41 -0.82 -12.86 -33.10
N VAL A 42 -0.31 -11.68 -32.72
CA VAL A 42 -0.95 -10.76 -31.77
C VAL A 42 -1.47 -9.55 -32.53
N GLY A 43 -2.78 -9.32 -32.45
CA GLY A 43 -3.43 -8.12 -32.96
C GLY A 43 -3.45 -7.03 -31.91
N HIS A 44 -3.49 -5.75 -32.36
CA HIS A 44 -3.52 -4.59 -31.46
C HIS A 44 -4.87 -3.88 -31.46
N HIS A 45 -5.83 -4.43 -32.18
CA HIS A 45 -7.18 -3.89 -32.23
C HIS A 45 -8.17 -5.04 -32.13
N TRP A 46 -8.92 -5.08 -31.03
CA TRP A 46 -10.01 -6.01 -30.82
C TRP A 46 -11.31 -5.37 -31.38
N SER A 47 -12.07 -6.12 -32.16
CA SER A 47 -13.28 -5.64 -32.88
C SER A 47 -14.56 -6.39 -32.48
N GLY A 48 -14.55 -7.12 -31.37
CA GLY A 48 -15.73 -7.82 -30.84
C GLY A 48 -15.64 -9.34 -30.94
N GLU A 49 -14.47 -9.91 -31.24
CA GLU A 49 -14.24 -11.35 -31.30
C GLU A 49 -14.49 -12.00 -29.95
N SER A 50 -15.27 -13.09 -29.94
CA SER A 50 -15.66 -13.84 -28.75
C SER A 50 -15.90 -15.33 -29.08
N PRO A 51 -15.90 -16.25 -28.10
CA PRO A 51 -15.59 -16.01 -26.69
C PRO A 51 -14.10 -15.76 -26.46
N ILE A 52 -13.81 -14.89 -25.48
CA ILE A 52 -12.46 -14.45 -25.15
C ILE A 52 -12.09 -14.80 -23.70
N VAL A 53 -10.81 -14.99 -23.38
CA VAL A 53 -10.28 -15.06 -22.03
C VAL A 53 -9.21 -13.98 -21.82
N VAL A 54 -9.24 -13.29 -20.69
CA VAL A 54 -8.24 -12.27 -20.37
C VAL A 54 -7.09 -12.92 -19.62
N SER A 55 -5.95 -13.07 -20.31
CA SER A 55 -4.73 -13.75 -19.85
C SER A 55 -3.75 -12.83 -19.12
N ILE A 56 -4.26 -11.96 -18.25
CA ILE A 56 -3.51 -10.98 -17.46
C ILE A 56 -3.50 -11.38 -15.98
N GLY A 57 -2.30 -11.56 -15.41
CA GLY A 57 -2.12 -11.99 -14.01
C GLY A 57 -2.48 -10.92 -12.96
N ASN A 58 -2.35 -9.63 -13.30
CA ASN A 58 -2.70 -8.53 -12.40
C ASN A 58 -4.23 -8.37 -12.31
N ASN A 59 -4.79 -8.45 -11.10
CA ASN A 59 -6.24 -8.47 -10.89
C ASN A 59 -6.92 -7.17 -11.32
N LEU A 60 -6.32 -6.00 -11.02
CA LEU A 60 -6.87 -4.72 -11.41
C LEU A 60 -6.86 -4.52 -12.92
N VAL A 61 -5.73 -4.78 -13.56
CA VAL A 61 -5.60 -4.66 -15.03
C VAL A 61 -6.57 -5.61 -15.72
N ARG A 62 -6.72 -6.84 -15.20
CA ARG A 62 -7.70 -7.81 -15.72
C ARG A 62 -9.12 -7.27 -15.61
N LYS A 63 -9.52 -6.69 -14.45
CA LYS A 63 -10.83 -6.06 -14.27
C LYS A 63 -11.05 -4.92 -15.27
N GLN A 64 -10.08 -4.03 -15.43
CA GLN A 64 -10.18 -2.90 -16.36
C GLN A 64 -10.35 -3.34 -17.82
N ILE A 65 -9.65 -4.39 -18.24
CA ILE A 65 -9.79 -4.95 -19.59
C ILE A 65 -11.16 -5.58 -19.77
N VAL A 66 -11.63 -6.40 -18.83
CA VAL A 66 -12.97 -7.02 -18.87
C VAL A 66 -14.06 -5.95 -19.01
N GLN A 67 -13.98 -4.87 -18.25
CA GLN A 67 -14.94 -3.75 -18.34
C GLN A 67 -14.96 -3.06 -19.71
N LYS A 68 -13.84 -3.07 -20.45
CA LYS A 68 -13.77 -2.51 -21.81
C LYS A 68 -14.36 -3.43 -22.88
N LEU A 69 -14.20 -4.76 -22.70
CA LEU A 69 -14.45 -5.71 -23.79
C LEU A 69 -15.93 -6.00 -24.02
N GLN A 70 -16.82 -5.96 -23.02
CA GLN A 70 -18.27 -6.16 -23.11
C GLN A 70 -18.70 -7.27 -24.09
N CYS A 71 -18.18 -8.48 -23.92
CA CYS A 71 -18.41 -9.64 -24.78
C CYS A 71 -18.57 -10.92 -23.95
N ASP A 72 -18.80 -12.07 -24.62
CA ASP A 72 -18.83 -13.37 -23.94
C ASP A 72 -17.44 -13.82 -23.54
N PHE A 73 -17.27 -14.25 -22.29
CA PHE A 73 -16.01 -14.73 -21.73
C PHE A 73 -16.00 -16.24 -21.58
N ALA A 74 -14.89 -16.86 -21.94
CA ALA A 74 -14.71 -18.29 -21.84
C ALA A 74 -14.04 -18.72 -20.55
N LYS A 75 -14.49 -19.83 -19.97
CA LYS A 75 -13.74 -20.54 -18.93
C LYS A 75 -12.63 -21.37 -19.56
N VAL A 76 -11.47 -21.38 -18.91
CA VAL A 76 -10.33 -22.21 -19.34
C VAL A 76 -9.93 -23.11 -18.18
N ILE A 77 -10.22 -24.41 -18.29
CA ILE A 77 -10.02 -25.37 -17.21
C ILE A 77 -9.08 -26.46 -17.72
N HIS A 78 -7.95 -26.65 -17.06
CA HIS A 78 -7.00 -27.71 -17.43
C HIS A 78 -7.61 -29.10 -17.17
N PRO A 79 -7.46 -30.07 -18.08
CA PRO A 79 -8.05 -31.40 -17.93
C PRO A 79 -7.64 -32.18 -16.67
N SER A 80 -6.49 -31.84 -16.07
CA SER A 80 -6.06 -32.45 -14.81
C SER A 80 -6.59 -31.76 -13.55
N ALA A 81 -7.37 -30.68 -13.67
CA ALA A 81 -8.04 -30.09 -12.53
C ALA A 81 -9.20 -30.99 -12.05
N VAL A 82 -9.34 -31.13 -10.75
CA VAL A 82 -10.41 -31.93 -10.12
C VAL A 82 -11.46 -30.96 -9.56
N ILE A 83 -12.61 -30.89 -10.23
CA ILE A 83 -13.70 -30.00 -9.82
C ILE A 83 -14.90 -30.85 -9.44
N SER A 84 -15.42 -30.64 -8.22
CA SER A 84 -16.63 -31.30 -7.77
C SER A 84 -17.81 -30.96 -8.68
N PRO A 85 -18.71 -31.92 -8.99
CA PRO A 85 -19.92 -31.65 -9.76
C PRO A 85 -20.90 -30.69 -9.05
N HIS A 86 -20.70 -30.46 -7.74
CA HIS A 86 -21.49 -29.52 -6.95
C HIS A 86 -20.82 -28.15 -6.78
N ALA A 87 -19.63 -27.96 -7.36
CA ALA A 87 -18.98 -26.65 -7.37
C ALA A 87 -19.39 -25.84 -8.60
N SER A 88 -19.31 -24.52 -8.49
CA SER A 88 -19.55 -23.59 -9.60
C SER A 88 -18.30 -22.77 -9.91
N ILE A 89 -18.05 -22.56 -11.21
CA ILE A 89 -16.93 -21.71 -11.69
C ILE A 89 -17.53 -20.67 -12.62
N GLY A 90 -17.23 -19.38 -12.37
CA GLY A 90 -17.69 -18.24 -13.16
C GLY A 90 -17.01 -18.12 -14.53
N ASP A 91 -17.59 -17.32 -15.42
CA ASP A 91 -17.06 -17.07 -16.76
C ASP A 91 -15.75 -16.27 -16.71
N GLY A 92 -14.90 -16.43 -17.73
CA GLY A 92 -13.58 -15.81 -17.77
C GLY A 92 -12.55 -16.37 -16.79
N THR A 93 -12.93 -17.32 -15.93
CA THR A 93 -12.04 -17.92 -14.92
C THR A 93 -11.11 -18.95 -15.54
N VAL A 94 -9.83 -18.89 -15.11
CA VAL A 94 -8.77 -19.82 -15.51
C VAL A 94 -8.44 -20.75 -14.36
N VAL A 95 -8.53 -22.07 -14.60
CA VAL A 95 -8.19 -23.12 -13.63
C VAL A 95 -7.01 -23.93 -14.16
N MET A 96 -5.89 -23.86 -13.47
CA MET A 96 -4.64 -24.47 -13.91
C MET A 96 -4.52 -25.95 -13.50
N GLN A 97 -3.45 -26.59 -13.96
CA GLN A 97 -3.18 -27.99 -13.75
C GLN A 97 -3.11 -28.35 -12.26
N GLY A 98 -3.74 -29.46 -11.91
CA GLY A 98 -3.74 -30.03 -10.56
C GLY A 98 -4.50 -29.20 -9.52
N ALA A 99 -5.25 -28.18 -9.92
CA ALA A 99 -6.14 -27.47 -9.00
C ALA A 99 -7.30 -28.37 -8.56
N VAL A 100 -7.69 -28.28 -7.28
CA VAL A 100 -8.78 -29.06 -6.68
C VAL A 100 -9.84 -28.10 -6.13
N VAL A 101 -11.09 -28.26 -6.55
CA VAL A 101 -12.24 -27.49 -6.07
C VAL A 101 -13.29 -28.45 -5.55
N GLN A 102 -13.54 -28.41 -4.24
CA GLN A 102 -14.41 -29.33 -3.53
C GLN A 102 -15.89 -28.96 -3.59
N SER A 103 -16.73 -29.80 -2.97
CA SER A 103 -18.18 -29.69 -3.01
C SER A 103 -18.71 -28.37 -2.49
N CYS A 104 -19.71 -27.83 -3.19
CA CYS A 104 -20.40 -26.57 -2.84
C CYS A 104 -19.49 -25.33 -2.82
N ALA A 105 -18.25 -25.42 -3.30
CA ALA A 105 -17.43 -24.24 -3.49
C ALA A 105 -17.96 -23.42 -4.69
N GLN A 106 -17.98 -22.11 -4.51
CA GLN A 106 -18.43 -21.14 -5.50
C GLN A 106 -17.26 -20.22 -5.88
N VAL A 107 -16.87 -20.26 -7.14
CA VAL A 107 -15.81 -19.40 -7.69
C VAL A 107 -16.44 -18.42 -8.67
N GLY A 108 -16.22 -17.16 -8.46
CA GLY A 108 -16.73 -16.06 -9.28
C GLY A 108 -16.09 -15.99 -10.67
N GLU A 109 -16.34 -14.87 -11.33
CA GLU A 109 -15.89 -14.61 -12.69
C GLU A 109 -14.45 -14.08 -12.73
N HIS A 110 -13.78 -14.35 -13.85
CA HIS A 110 -12.43 -13.82 -14.11
C HIS A 110 -11.39 -14.12 -13.03
N CYS A 111 -11.56 -15.22 -12.28
CA CYS A 111 -10.60 -15.65 -11.28
C CYS A 111 -9.41 -16.39 -11.92
N ILE A 112 -8.30 -16.46 -11.18
CA ILE A 112 -7.16 -17.31 -11.51
C ILE A 112 -6.95 -18.30 -10.37
N LEU A 113 -7.24 -19.57 -10.61
CA LEU A 113 -6.90 -20.68 -9.73
C LEU A 113 -5.61 -21.33 -10.26
N ASN A 114 -4.50 -20.99 -9.66
CA ASN A 114 -3.17 -21.33 -10.16
C ASN A 114 -2.82 -22.82 -9.89
N THR A 115 -1.66 -23.25 -10.36
CA THR A 115 -1.20 -24.65 -10.30
C THR A 115 -1.28 -25.23 -8.89
N GLY A 116 -1.97 -26.37 -8.74
CA GLY A 116 -2.06 -27.12 -7.48
C GLY A 116 -2.81 -26.43 -6.34
N VAL A 117 -3.61 -25.40 -6.63
CA VAL A 117 -4.48 -24.75 -5.64
C VAL A 117 -5.50 -25.75 -5.08
N THR A 118 -5.75 -25.70 -3.78
CA THR A 118 -6.84 -26.46 -3.14
C THR A 118 -7.86 -25.51 -2.54
N ILE A 119 -9.11 -25.63 -2.99
CA ILE A 119 -10.28 -24.93 -2.46
C ILE A 119 -11.21 -25.98 -1.87
N ASP A 120 -11.37 -25.97 -0.55
CA ASP A 120 -12.17 -26.94 0.16
C ASP A 120 -13.67 -26.60 0.10
N HIS A 121 -14.50 -27.43 0.74
CA HIS A 121 -15.97 -27.35 0.65
C HIS A 121 -16.53 -26.00 1.13
N GLU A 122 -17.63 -25.56 0.52
CA GLU A 122 -18.40 -24.38 0.91
C GLU A 122 -17.62 -23.04 0.86
N CYS A 123 -16.45 -23.02 0.21
CA CYS A 123 -15.72 -21.77 -0.02
C CYS A 123 -16.48 -20.88 -1.00
N VAL A 124 -16.43 -19.55 -0.74
CA VAL A 124 -16.97 -18.53 -1.64
C VAL A 124 -15.84 -17.61 -2.08
N ILE A 125 -15.52 -17.66 -3.36
CA ILE A 125 -14.47 -16.84 -4.00
C ILE A 125 -15.17 -15.86 -4.92
N ASN A 126 -15.07 -14.57 -4.64
CA ASN A 126 -15.67 -13.52 -5.47
C ASN A 126 -14.83 -13.28 -6.74
N ASP A 127 -15.29 -12.33 -7.58
CA ASP A 127 -14.71 -12.06 -8.89
C ASP A 127 -13.27 -11.54 -8.83
N PHE A 128 -12.53 -11.73 -9.90
CA PHE A 128 -11.16 -11.23 -10.09
C PHE A 128 -10.13 -11.69 -9.06
N VAL A 129 -10.43 -12.68 -8.24
CA VAL A 129 -9.48 -13.23 -7.25
C VAL A 129 -8.36 -14.00 -7.97
N HIS A 130 -7.13 -13.85 -7.45
CA HIS A 130 -5.98 -14.67 -7.87
C HIS A 130 -5.48 -15.51 -6.70
N ILE A 131 -5.66 -16.81 -6.79
CA ILE A 131 -5.10 -17.78 -5.84
C ILE A 131 -3.85 -18.37 -6.46
N SER A 132 -2.68 -18.04 -5.88
CA SER A 132 -1.36 -18.38 -6.43
C SER A 132 -1.00 -19.86 -6.21
N PRO A 133 0.06 -20.37 -6.85
CA PRO A 133 0.40 -21.80 -6.82
C PRO A 133 0.44 -22.40 -5.41
N GLN A 134 -0.12 -23.60 -5.25
CA GLN A 134 -0.10 -24.41 -4.02
C GLN A 134 -0.79 -23.75 -2.81
N ALA A 135 -1.53 -22.66 -2.97
CA ALA A 135 -2.30 -22.08 -1.87
C ALA A 135 -3.49 -22.98 -1.51
N THR A 136 -3.83 -23.02 -0.23
CA THR A 136 -4.89 -23.88 0.33
C THR A 136 -5.91 -23.03 1.08
N LEU A 137 -7.16 -23.10 0.67
CA LEU A 137 -8.31 -22.54 1.36
C LEU A 137 -9.09 -23.69 2.00
N CYS A 138 -9.12 -23.71 3.33
CA CYS A 138 -9.89 -24.71 4.10
C CYS A 138 -11.40 -24.43 4.02
N GLY A 139 -12.21 -25.34 4.56
CA GLY A 139 -13.67 -25.28 4.41
C GLY A 139 -14.29 -23.95 4.86
N ASN A 140 -15.33 -23.50 4.14
CA ASN A 140 -16.12 -22.29 4.42
C ASN A 140 -15.29 -20.99 4.48
N VAL A 141 -14.22 -20.87 3.71
CA VAL A 141 -13.45 -19.63 3.55
C VAL A 141 -14.15 -18.72 2.54
N HIS A 142 -14.22 -17.42 2.87
CA HIS A 142 -14.78 -16.40 1.98
C HIS A 142 -13.65 -15.47 1.52
N VAL A 143 -13.54 -15.24 0.21
CA VAL A 143 -12.52 -14.36 -0.38
C VAL A 143 -13.20 -13.26 -1.17
N GLY A 144 -12.96 -12.02 -0.78
CA GLY A 144 -13.52 -10.82 -1.42
C GLY A 144 -12.92 -10.55 -2.80
N GLU A 145 -13.66 -9.78 -3.60
CA GLU A 145 -13.29 -9.40 -4.96
C GLU A 145 -11.84 -8.89 -5.06
N GLY A 146 -11.15 -9.28 -6.11
CA GLY A 146 -9.81 -8.79 -6.43
C GLY A 146 -8.69 -9.20 -5.46
N ALA A 147 -8.98 -9.98 -4.43
CA ALA A 147 -7.96 -10.41 -3.48
C ALA A 147 -6.88 -11.27 -4.14
N TRP A 148 -5.65 -11.18 -3.63
CA TRP A 148 -4.51 -11.98 -4.06
C TRP A 148 -4.00 -12.84 -2.93
N ILE A 149 -4.13 -14.16 -3.08
CA ILE A 149 -3.63 -15.15 -2.13
C ILE A 149 -2.28 -15.66 -2.64
N GLY A 150 -1.21 -15.37 -1.92
CA GLY A 150 0.17 -15.71 -2.28
C GLY A 150 0.45 -17.22 -2.32
N ALA A 151 1.51 -17.59 -3.04
CA ALA A 151 1.89 -18.99 -3.22
C ALA A 151 2.09 -19.72 -1.88
N SER A 152 1.57 -20.94 -1.78
CA SER A 152 1.64 -21.78 -0.58
C SER A 152 1.04 -21.14 0.69
N ALA A 153 0.21 -20.12 0.58
CA ALA A 153 -0.53 -19.60 1.73
C ALA A 153 -1.64 -20.57 2.14
N VAL A 154 -1.90 -20.64 3.43
CA VAL A 154 -2.97 -21.46 4.03
C VAL A 154 -3.95 -20.56 4.75
N ILE A 155 -5.23 -20.67 4.42
CA ILE A 155 -6.33 -19.97 5.08
C ILE A 155 -7.11 -21.01 5.89
N ILE A 156 -7.18 -20.85 7.24
CA ILE A 156 -7.89 -21.81 8.09
C ILE A 156 -9.41 -21.75 7.90
N PRO A 157 -10.18 -22.78 8.32
CA PRO A 157 -11.62 -22.83 8.10
C PRO A 157 -12.38 -21.61 8.61
N GLY A 158 -13.36 -21.15 7.84
CA GLY A 158 -14.32 -20.10 8.21
C GLY A 158 -13.78 -18.66 8.17
N VAL A 159 -12.51 -18.46 7.82
CA VAL A 159 -11.90 -17.12 7.74
C VAL A 159 -12.45 -16.36 6.54
N LYS A 160 -12.65 -15.04 6.74
CA LYS A 160 -13.03 -14.09 5.70
C LYS A 160 -11.85 -13.22 5.29
N ILE A 161 -11.56 -13.19 3.99
CA ILE A 161 -10.57 -12.31 3.38
C ILE A 161 -11.34 -11.20 2.65
N GLY A 162 -11.10 -9.96 3.01
CA GLY A 162 -11.76 -8.79 2.40
C GLY A 162 -11.35 -8.54 0.95
N ARG A 163 -12.01 -7.58 0.33
CA ARG A 163 -11.76 -7.19 -1.07
C ARG A 163 -10.34 -6.62 -1.21
N TRP A 164 -9.70 -6.92 -2.32
CA TRP A 164 -8.37 -6.40 -2.68
C TRP A 164 -7.28 -6.64 -1.63
N CYS A 165 -7.49 -7.63 -0.76
CA CYS A 165 -6.44 -8.05 0.17
C CYS A 165 -5.27 -8.70 -0.56
N THR A 166 -4.07 -8.52 -0.03
CA THR A 166 -2.87 -9.25 -0.45
C THR A 166 -2.36 -10.09 0.69
N ILE A 167 -2.43 -11.40 0.54
CA ILE A 167 -1.85 -12.37 1.48
C ILE A 167 -0.51 -12.83 0.93
N GLY A 168 0.57 -12.61 1.67
CA GLY A 168 1.93 -12.96 1.24
C GLY A 168 2.13 -14.48 1.12
N ALA A 169 3.09 -14.89 0.29
CA ALA A 169 3.43 -16.29 0.09
C ALA A 169 3.84 -16.99 1.40
N GLY A 170 3.44 -18.27 1.57
CA GLY A 170 3.74 -19.06 2.75
C GLY A 170 3.06 -18.62 4.04
N SER A 171 2.10 -17.71 3.98
CA SER A 171 1.39 -17.21 5.16
C SER A 171 0.36 -18.20 5.68
N VAL A 172 0.15 -18.21 7.00
CA VAL A 172 -0.95 -18.96 7.64
C VAL A 172 -1.93 -17.95 8.25
N VAL A 173 -3.08 -17.79 7.58
CA VAL A 173 -4.11 -16.83 8.00
C VAL A 173 -5.04 -17.49 9.02
N VAL A 174 -5.08 -16.93 10.23
CA VAL A 174 -5.82 -17.47 11.38
C VAL A 174 -6.92 -16.53 11.88
N ASN A 175 -7.09 -15.36 11.27
CA ASN A 175 -8.15 -14.40 11.60
C ASN A 175 -8.65 -13.76 10.30
N ASP A 176 -9.84 -13.17 10.36
CA ASP A 176 -10.38 -12.38 9.27
C ASP A 176 -9.44 -11.24 8.87
N MET A 177 -9.42 -10.94 7.58
CA MET A 177 -8.64 -9.85 7.00
C MET A 177 -9.60 -8.82 6.40
N PRO A 178 -9.59 -7.56 6.87
CA PRO A 178 -10.45 -6.51 6.32
C PRO A 178 -10.02 -6.12 4.90
N ASP A 179 -10.89 -5.41 4.18
CA ASP A 179 -10.63 -4.92 2.83
C ASP A 179 -9.29 -4.18 2.74
N GLY A 180 -8.55 -4.40 1.65
CA GLY A 180 -7.27 -3.74 1.38
C GLY A 180 -6.10 -4.15 2.29
N ALA A 181 -6.27 -5.11 3.19
CA ALA A 181 -5.18 -5.54 4.06
C ALA A 181 -4.04 -6.19 3.27
N VAL A 182 -2.82 -5.74 3.52
CA VAL A 182 -1.59 -6.42 3.08
C VAL A 182 -0.99 -7.12 4.28
N ALA A 183 -1.03 -8.46 4.27
CA ALA A 183 -0.70 -9.29 5.43
C ALA A 183 0.21 -10.47 5.05
N TYR A 184 1.15 -10.81 5.91
CA TYR A 184 2.02 -11.98 5.71
C TYR A 184 2.61 -12.52 7.01
N GLY A 185 3.15 -13.75 6.92
CA GLY A 185 3.80 -14.46 8.02
C GLY A 185 3.03 -15.68 8.52
N ASN A 186 3.62 -16.39 9.50
CA ASN A 186 3.01 -17.52 10.20
C ASN A 186 3.18 -17.33 11.71
N PRO A 187 2.11 -16.96 12.45
CA PRO A 187 0.77 -16.60 11.96
C PRO A 187 0.77 -15.30 11.15
N CYS A 188 -0.14 -15.23 10.17
CA CYS A 188 -0.28 -14.05 9.31
C CYS A 188 -0.69 -12.82 10.13
N ARG A 189 -0.06 -11.68 9.83
CA ARG A 189 -0.36 -10.38 10.47
C ARG A 189 -0.47 -9.31 9.42
N ILE A 190 -1.42 -8.41 9.60
CA ILE A 190 -1.56 -7.20 8.77
C ILE A 190 -0.30 -6.35 8.98
N LYS A 191 0.26 -5.87 7.88
CA LYS A 191 1.43 -4.98 7.84
C LYS A 191 1.03 -3.55 7.53
N TYR A 192 0.17 -3.40 6.56
CA TYR A 192 -0.42 -2.11 6.16
C TYR A 192 -1.69 -2.37 5.37
N PHE A 193 -2.38 -1.29 5.03
CA PHE A 193 -3.56 -1.34 4.16
C PHE A 193 -3.25 -0.64 2.84
N ASP A 194 -3.68 -1.25 1.73
CA ASP A 194 -3.69 -0.65 0.40
C ASP A 194 -5.14 -0.52 -0.06
N TYR A 195 -5.76 0.61 0.25
CA TYR A 195 -7.13 0.89 -0.16
C TYR A 195 -7.23 1.47 -1.58
N SER A 196 -6.10 1.70 -2.26
CA SER A 196 -6.10 2.26 -3.63
C SER A 196 -6.95 1.44 -4.61
N LEU A 197 -7.19 0.18 -4.29
CA LEU A 197 -7.94 -0.77 -5.12
C LEU A 197 -9.37 -1.03 -4.61
N CYS A 198 -9.69 -0.66 -3.37
CA CYS A 198 -10.98 -0.96 -2.76
C CYS A 198 -12.07 0.08 -3.08
N CYS A 199 -11.69 1.25 -3.57
CA CYS A 199 -12.60 2.35 -3.87
C CYS A 199 -12.83 2.46 -5.38
N GLU A 200 -14.03 2.19 -5.84
CA GLU A 200 -14.44 2.39 -7.23
C GLU A 200 -14.31 3.88 -7.59
N ASN A 201 -13.34 4.23 -8.45
CA ASN A 201 -13.11 5.54 -9.07
C ASN A 201 -12.96 6.79 -8.19
N THR A 202 -12.96 6.65 -6.87
CA THR A 202 -12.54 7.70 -5.93
C THR A 202 -11.26 7.22 -5.25
N GLY A 203 -10.19 8.02 -5.22
CA GLY A 203 -8.96 7.66 -4.52
C GLY A 203 -9.22 7.28 -3.05
N SER A 204 -8.28 6.57 -2.42
CA SER A 204 -8.42 6.15 -1.02
C SER A 204 -8.68 7.37 -0.12
N PRO A 205 -9.71 7.34 0.74
CA PRO A 205 -10.02 8.48 1.59
C PRO A 205 -8.86 8.78 2.53
N ILE A 206 -8.40 10.01 2.53
CA ILE A 206 -7.39 10.51 3.46
C ILE A 206 -7.86 11.82 4.07
N ALA A 207 -7.70 11.95 5.37
CA ALA A 207 -7.87 13.21 6.09
C ALA A 207 -6.55 13.71 6.66
N ILE A 208 -6.52 14.97 7.03
CA ILE A 208 -5.36 15.59 7.68
C ILE A 208 -5.79 16.07 9.08
N TYR A 209 -5.08 15.64 10.12
CA TYR A 209 -5.23 16.22 11.45
C TYR A 209 -4.28 17.40 11.61
N GLY A 210 -4.83 18.59 11.79
CA GLY A 210 -4.13 19.88 11.83
C GLY A 210 -4.41 20.72 10.58
N ALA A 211 -5.27 21.72 10.73
CA ALA A 211 -5.71 22.63 9.66
C ALA A 211 -4.88 23.93 9.59
N GLY A 212 -3.61 23.86 10.03
CA GLY A 212 -2.65 24.96 10.03
C GLY A 212 -1.80 25.04 8.76
N GLY A 213 -0.62 25.68 8.85
CA GLY A 213 0.33 25.82 7.74
C GLY A 213 0.80 24.48 7.21
N LEU A 214 1.30 23.62 8.10
CA LEU A 214 1.77 22.29 7.73
C LEU A 214 0.65 21.42 7.12
N GLY A 215 -0.58 21.53 7.63
CA GLY A 215 -1.73 20.82 7.05
C GLY A 215 -1.98 21.21 5.58
N ARG A 216 -1.87 22.50 5.23
CA ARG A 216 -1.98 22.94 3.84
C ARG A 216 -0.82 22.46 2.96
N GLU A 217 0.40 22.44 3.51
CA GLU A 217 1.57 21.88 2.79
C GLU A 217 1.40 20.39 2.52
N VAL A 218 0.89 19.63 3.48
CA VAL A 218 0.59 18.20 3.33
C VAL A 218 -0.51 17.98 2.29
N ALA A 219 -1.58 18.79 2.30
CA ALA A 219 -2.63 18.73 1.29
C ALA A 219 -2.08 18.94 -0.13
N GLY A 220 -1.23 19.95 -0.33
CA GLY A 220 -0.52 20.16 -1.59
C GLY A 220 0.43 19.02 -1.93
N GLY A 221 1.05 18.39 -0.91
CA GLY A 221 1.88 17.19 -1.05
C GLY A 221 1.09 16.00 -1.59
N ILE A 222 -0.10 15.75 -1.06
CA ILE A 222 -1.02 14.71 -1.52
C ILE A 222 -1.35 14.89 -3.02
N GLN A 223 -1.66 16.13 -3.44
CA GLN A 223 -1.92 16.42 -4.86
C GLN A 223 -0.72 16.10 -5.74
N ARG A 224 0.52 16.42 -5.31
CA ARG A 224 1.74 16.10 -6.06
C ARG A 224 2.03 14.59 -6.11
N ILE A 225 1.77 13.87 -5.01
CA ILE A 225 1.90 12.40 -4.96
C ILE A 225 0.95 11.75 -5.96
N ASN A 226 -0.31 12.20 -5.99
CA ASN A 226 -1.31 11.72 -6.96
C ASN A 226 -0.91 12.06 -8.40
N GLY A 227 -0.53 13.31 -8.66
CA GLY A 227 -0.13 13.78 -9.98
C GLY A 227 1.10 13.06 -10.55
N ALA A 228 1.96 12.52 -9.68
CA ALA A 228 3.12 11.71 -10.08
C ALA A 228 2.80 10.21 -10.22
N GLY A 229 1.54 9.80 -10.04
CA GLY A 229 1.12 8.38 -10.07
C GLY A 229 1.71 7.53 -8.92
N LYS A 230 2.17 8.17 -7.84
CA LYS A 230 2.74 7.49 -6.66
C LYS A 230 1.75 7.32 -5.51
N GLY A 231 0.50 7.69 -5.72
CA GLY A 231 -0.62 7.51 -4.82
C GLY A 231 -1.93 7.80 -5.55
N ASN A 232 -3.01 7.38 -4.94
CA ASN A 232 -4.37 7.68 -5.37
C ASN A 232 -5.19 8.06 -4.15
N TRP A 233 -4.96 9.26 -3.62
CA TRP A 233 -5.59 9.75 -2.41
C TRP A 233 -6.76 10.69 -2.73
N ASN A 234 -7.89 10.49 -2.07
CA ASN A 234 -9.01 11.42 -2.03
C ASN A 234 -8.98 12.18 -0.71
N LEU A 235 -8.48 13.42 -0.71
CA LEU A 235 -8.48 14.26 0.49
C LEU A 235 -9.93 14.65 0.85
N VAL A 236 -10.44 14.06 1.93
CA VAL A 236 -11.83 14.28 2.38
C VAL A 236 -12.01 15.51 3.25
N GLY A 237 -10.94 16.03 3.86
CA GLY A 237 -10.96 17.23 4.68
C GLY A 237 -9.95 17.22 5.82
N PHE A 238 -10.20 18.06 6.82
CA PHE A 238 -9.30 18.27 7.95
C PHE A 238 -10.01 17.98 9.28
N TYR A 239 -9.25 17.49 10.25
CA TYR A 239 -9.64 17.46 11.67
C TYR A 239 -8.79 18.45 12.46
N ASP A 240 -9.39 19.22 13.35
CA ASP A 240 -8.66 20.22 14.15
C ASP A 240 -9.49 20.61 15.38
N ASP A 241 -8.94 20.40 16.60
CA ASP A 241 -9.64 20.71 17.84
C ASP A 241 -9.82 22.23 18.07
N SER A 242 -9.04 23.08 17.37
CA SER A 242 -9.07 24.54 17.53
C SER A 242 -9.97 25.26 16.55
N LYS A 243 -10.54 24.55 15.55
CA LYS A 243 -11.35 25.15 14.48
C LYS A 243 -12.77 24.57 14.46
N PRO A 244 -13.81 25.42 14.25
CA PRO A 244 -15.16 24.91 14.09
C PRO A 244 -15.31 23.99 12.86
N ALA A 245 -16.12 22.95 12.97
CA ALA A 245 -16.53 22.14 11.82
C ALA A 245 -17.19 23.03 10.75
N GLY A 246 -16.93 22.73 9.48
CA GLY A 246 -17.37 23.53 8.32
C GLY A 246 -16.48 24.74 8.01
N SER A 247 -15.41 25.00 8.80
CA SER A 247 -14.45 26.05 8.47
C SER A 247 -13.65 25.67 7.23
N SER A 248 -13.63 26.51 6.20
CA SER A 248 -12.91 26.23 4.96
C SER A 248 -11.41 26.43 5.09
N ILE A 249 -10.64 25.49 4.58
CA ILE A 249 -9.16 25.52 4.55
C ILE A 249 -8.71 25.77 3.12
N SER A 250 -8.74 27.03 2.71
CA SER A 250 -8.40 27.45 1.34
C SER A 250 -9.21 26.63 0.30
N HIS A 251 -8.56 26.13 -0.76
CA HIS A 251 -9.14 25.29 -1.80
C HIS A 251 -8.98 23.79 -1.52
N TYR A 252 -8.50 23.41 -0.34
CA TYR A 252 -8.20 22.02 0.00
C TYR A 252 -9.36 21.26 0.65
N GLY A 253 -10.41 21.96 1.09
CA GLY A 253 -11.58 21.39 1.75
C GLY A 253 -11.87 22.01 3.10
N ASP A 254 -12.76 21.40 3.86
CA ASP A 254 -13.29 21.94 5.10
C ASP A 254 -12.82 21.15 6.33
N VAL A 255 -12.96 21.75 7.49
CA VAL A 255 -12.78 21.10 8.79
C VAL A 255 -13.98 20.20 9.05
N LEU A 256 -13.76 18.92 9.25
CA LEU A 256 -14.80 17.89 9.49
C LEU A 256 -15.19 17.82 10.98
N GLY A 257 -14.31 18.27 11.88
CA GLY A 257 -14.52 18.29 13.32
C GLY A 257 -13.21 18.15 14.09
N GLY A 258 -13.28 17.87 15.39
CA GLY A 258 -12.14 17.57 16.25
C GLY A 258 -11.94 16.08 16.47
N MET A 259 -11.25 15.71 17.57
CA MET A 259 -10.90 14.34 17.93
C MET A 259 -12.13 13.43 18.07
N ASP A 260 -13.22 13.91 18.65
CA ASP A 260 -14.43 13.11 18.83
C ASP A 260 -15.05 12.72 17.47
N ALA A 261 -15.07 13.65 16.52
CA ALA A 261 -15.56 13.39 15.17
C ALA A 261 -14.67 12.39 14.42
N LEU A 262 -13.34 12.48 14.60
CA LEU A 262 -12.40 11.51 14.02
C LEU A 262 -12.60 10.11 14.59
N ASN A 263 -12.78 10.00 15.92
CA ASN A 263 -12.99 8.70 16.58
C ASN A 263 -14.37 8.10 16.27
N ALA A 264 -15.32 8.88 15.75
CA ALA A 264 -16.65 8.44 15.34
C ALA A 264 -16.74 8.03 13.85
N VAL A 265 -15.65 8.02 13.11
CA VAL A 265 -15.65 7.61 11.69
C VAL A 265 -15.99 6.14 11.55
N ASP A 266 -16.96 5.82 10.69
CA ASP A 266 -17.47 4.46 10.52
C ASP A 266 -16.77 3.64 9.42
N GLU A 267 -16.07 4.31 8.50
CA GLU A 267 -15.37 3.68 7.39
C GLU A 267 -13.85 3.78 7.55
N PRO A 268 -13.09 2.81 7.04
CA PRO A 268 -11.63 2.88 7.05
C PRO A 268 -11.12 4.15 6.37
N MET A 269 -10.24 4.88 7.05
CA MET A 269 -9.72 6.15 6.55
C MET A 269 -8.24 6.33 6.89
N ALA A 270 -7.46 6.77 5.90
CA ALA A 270 -6.09 7.22 6.10
C ALA A 270 -6.06 8.55 6.85
N LEU A 271 -5.08 8.72 7.72
CA LEU A 271 -4.87 9.97 8.45
C LEU A 271 -3.41 10.41 8.40
N ALA A 272 -3.17 11.66 8.02
CA ALA A 272 -1.89 12.33 8.19
C ALA A 272 -1.95 13.30 9.36
N ILE A 273 -1.10 13.14 10.38
CA ILE A 273 -1.05 14.07 11.52
C ILE A 273 -0.06 15.20 11.19
N ALA A 274 -0.60 16.30 10.67
CA ALA A 274 0.16 17.45 10.18
C ALA A 274 0.28 18.57 11.23
N VAL A 275 0.83 18.23 12.39
CA VAL A 275 1.10 19.15 13.49
C VAL A 275 2.62 19.26 13.70
N GLY A 276 3.14 20.47 13.67
CA GLY A 276 4.58 20.74 13.71
C GLY A 276 5.25 20.44 15.06
N ASP A 277 4.52 20.58 16.18
CA ASP A 277 5.04 20.21 17.49
C ASP A 277 5.03 18.70 17.69
N ALA A 278 6.20 18.13 17.99
CA ALA A 278 6.41 16.69 18.13
C ALA A 278 5.57 16.09 19.27
N ARG A 279 5.46 16.79 20.41
CA ARG A 279 4.74 16.31 21.60
C ARG A 279 3.23 16.35 21.36
N ILE A 280 2.74 17.44 20.76
CA ILE A 280 1.32 17.57 20.40
C ILE A 280 0.96 16.50 19.36
N ARG A 281 1.82 16.23 18.38
CA ARG A 281 1.59 15.17 17.38
C ARG A 281 1.50 13.79 18.01
N ARG A 282 2.35 13.50 19.00
CA ARG A 282 2.30 12.25 19.77
C ARG A 282 1.03 12.16 20.61
N ASP A 283 0.65 13.25 21.32
CA ASP A 283 -0.60 13.30 22.10
C ASP A 283 -1.84 13.04 21.21
N ILE A 284 -1.88 13.64 20.02
CA ILE A 284 -2.95 13.39 19.04
C ILE A 284 -3.00 11.91 18.68
N TYR A 285 -1.88 11.30 18.35
CA TYR A 285 -1.82 9.89 18.01
C TYR A 285 -2.32 8.99 19.16
N GLU A 286 -1.88 9.26 20.38
CA GLU A 286 -2.28 8.50 21.58
C GLU A 286 -3.78 8.64 21.92
N ARG A 287 -4.44 9.70 21.49
CA ARG A 287 -5.89 9.95 21.68
C ARG A 287 -6.76 9.31 20.60
N ILE A 288 -6.19 8.86 19.51
CA ILE A 288 -6.95 8.19 18.46
C ILE A 288 -7.26 6.77 18.94
N SER A 289 -8.54 6.47 19.14
CA SER A 289 -9.03 5.19 19.62
C SER A 289 -9.79 4.36 18.57
N ASN A 290 -9.99 4.93 17.38
CA ASN A 290 -10.70 4.28 16.27
C ASN A 290 -9.73 3.38 15.48
N ASP A 291 -9.97 2.08 15.49
CA ASP A 291 -9.15 1.07 14.81
C ASP A 291 -9.29 1.07 13.28
N LYS A 292 -10.27 1.81 12.74
CA LYS A 292 -10.44 2.04 11.29
C LYS A 292 -9.50 3.13 10.74
N ILE A 293 -8.82 3.87 11.62
CA ILE A 293 -7.86 4.89 11.22
C ILE A 293 -6.47 4.27 11.04
N TYR A 294 -5.84 4.52 9.90
CA TYR A 294 -4.50 4.04 9.61
C TYR A 294 -3.61 5.18 9.11
N PHE A 295 -2.29 5.01 9.22
CA PHE A 295 -1.32 6.09 9.06
C PHE A 295 -0.34 5.79 7.91
N PRO A 296 -0.65 6.21 6.67
CA PRO A 296 0.26 6.02 5.55
C PRO A 296 1.49 6.93 5.66
N ASN A 297 2.57 6.53 5.03
CA ASN A 297 3.69 7.41 4.78
C ASN A 297 3.37 8.30 3.56
N LEU A 298 3.43 9.62 3.73
CA LEU A 298 3.29 10.59 2.65
C LEU A 298 4.67 11.03 2.17
N ILE A 299 5.08 10.50 1.04
CA ILE A 299 6.44 10.67 0.53
C ILE A 299 6.41 11.46 -0.78
N ALA A 300 7.04 12.62 -0.79
CA ALA A 300 7.14 13.45 -1.99
C ALA A 300 7.81 12.68 -3.15
N PRO A 301 7.35 12.84 -4.40
CA PRO A 301 7.91 12.16 -5.55
C PRO A 301 9.41 12.41 -5.78
N SER A 302 9.93 13.51 -5.28
CA SER A 302 11.33 13.92 -5.38
C SER A 302 12.24 13.34 -4.27
N PHE A 303 11.69 12.58 -3.32
CA PHE A 303 12.50 11.90 -2.29
C PHE A 303 13.44 10.88 -2.91
N ARG A 304 14.72 10.92 -2.54
CA ARG A 304 15.74 10.03 -3.07
C ARG A 304 16.27 9.09 -2.00
N ILE A 305 16.20 7.80 -2.26
CA ILE A 305 16.80 6.74 -1.47
C ILE A 305 17.97 6.19 -2.30
N LEU A 306 19.20 6.36 -1.82
CA LEU A 306 20.38 5.94 -2.59
C LEU A 306 20.54 4.41 -2.55
N ASP A 307 20.23 3.79 -1.42
CA ASP A 307 20.22 2.33 -1.27
C ASP A 307 18.87 1.84 -0.73
N PRO A 308 17.93 1.47 -1.62
CA PRO A 308 16.62 0.98 -1.20
C PRO A 308 16.65 -0.37 -0.45
N LEU A 309 17.71 -1.16 -0.58
CA LEU A 309 17.79 -2.48 0.06
C LEU A 309 18.06 -2.39 1.56
N THR A 310 18.70 -1.32 2.01
CA THR A 310 19.06 -1.10 3.43
C THR A 310 18.22 -0.03 4.10
N PHE A 311 17.23 0.54 3.37
CA PHE A 311 16.34 1.56 3.89
C PHE A 311 15.13 0.92 4.59
N LYS A 312 14.84 1.36 5.82
CA LYS A 312 13.66 0.98 6.60
C LYS A 312 12.95 2.22 7.13
N MET A 313 11.64 2.17 7.13
CA MET A 313 10.80 3.26 7.64
C MET A 313 9.52 2.70 8.27
N GLY A 314 9.11 3.28 9.40
CA GLY A 314 7.84 2.99 10.07
C GLY A 314 6.65 3.60 9.34
N GLN A 315 5.60 3.95 10.07
CA GLN A 315 4.34 4.47 9.54
C GLN A 315 4.14 5.97 9.85
N GLY A 316 3.19 6.59 9.16
CA GLY A 316 2.73 7.96 9.47
C GLY A 316 3.76 9.06 9.21
N ASN A 317 4.86 8.77 8.52
CA ASN A 317 5.88 9.75 8.22
C ASN A 317 5.46 10.68 7.08
N ILE A 318 5.81 11.95 7.20
CA ILE A 318 5.60 12.98 6.18
C ILE A 318 6.98 13.42 5.68
N ILE A 319 7.31 13.09 4.43
CA ILE A 319 8.58 13.42 3.80
C ILE A 319 8.34 14.36 2.64
N GLN A 320 8.78 15.61 2.78
CA GLN A 320 8.61 16.65 1.79
C GLN A 320 9.69 16.62 0.68
N ASP A 321 9.55 17.52 -0.28
CA ASP A 321 10.36 17.56 -1.49
C ASP A 321 11.87 17.67 -1.24
N SER A 322 12.65 17.08 -2.16
CA SER A 322 14.11 17.16 -2.21
C SER A 322 14.86 16.57 -1.00
N CYS A 323 14.19 15.80 -0.14
CA CYS A 323 14.88 15.02 0.89
C CYS A 323 15.67 13.86 0.28
N SER A 324 16.76 13.48 0.94
CA SER A 324 17.57 12.33 0.51
C SER A 324 18.15 11.54 1.68
N VAL A 325 18.23 10.23 1.52
CA VAL A 325 18.86 9.31 2.46
C VAL A 325 19.87 8.44 1.73
N THR A 326 20.95 8.05 2.43
CA THR A 326 22.02 7.23 1.83
C THR A 326 21.79 5.74 2.05
N CYS A 327 22.67 5.03 2.75
CA CYS A 327 22.55 3.60 3.01
C CYS A 327 22.45 3.31 4.52
N ASP A 328 21.89 2.15 4.86
CA ASP A 328 21.73 1.67 6.23
C ASP A 328 20.94 2.66 7.11
N ILE A 329 19.80 3.12 6.59
CA ILE A 329 18.95 4.11 7.25
C ILE A 329 17.73 3.42 7.85
N GLU A 330 17.44 3.77 9.10
CA GLU A 330 16.24 3.35 9.79
C GLU A 330 15.51 4.58 10.36
N ILE A 331 14.25 4.76 9.94
CA ILE A 331 13.37 5.84 10.38
C ILE A 331 12.17 5.21 11.09
N GLY A 332 11.86 5.63 12.31
CA GLY A 332 10.68 5.20 13.06
C GLY A 332 9.39 5.80 12.53
N ASP A 333 8.42 5.98 13.44
CA ASP A 333 7.06 6.38 13.12
C ASP A 333 6.86 7.90 13.27
N PHE A 334 5.90 8.43 12.51
CA PHE A 334 5.38 9.80 12.65
C PHE A 334 6.42 10.91 12.60
N ASN A 335 7.51 10.74 11.88
CA ASN A 335 8.48 11.80 11.68
C ASN A 335 8.03 12.77 10.57
N VAL A 336 8.40 14.04 10.70
CA VAL A 336 8.22 15.05 9.66
C VAL A 336 9.59 15.50 9.17
N MET A 337 9.88 15.24 7.92
CA MET A 337 11.05 15.74 7.22
C MET A 337 10.60 16.80 6.23
N ASN A 338 10.77 18.07 6.59
CA ASN A 338 10.53 19.18 5.68
C ASN A 338 11.56 19.20 4.54
N GLY A 339 11.38 20.07 3.56
CA GLY A 339 12.16 20.04 2.33
C GLY A 339 13.69 20.05 2.51
N SER A 340 14.40 19.37 1.60
CA SER A 340 15.84 19.39 1.44
C SER A 340 16.66 18.79 2.60
N ASN A 341 16.07 17.91 3.41
CA ASN A 341 16.82 17.22 4.47
C ASN A 341 17.72 16.11 3.90
N VAL A 342 18.86 15.91 4.55
CA VAL A 342 19.82 14.88 4.16
C VAL A 342 20.20 14.03 5.38
N LEU A 343 20.02 12.70 5.26
CA LEU A 343 20.49 11.72 6.22
C LEU A 343 21.67 10.95 5.63
N GLY A 344 22.82 11.05 6.33
CA GLY A 344 24.03 10.30 6.02
C GLY A 344 23.89 8.80 6.35
N HIS A 345 24.89 8.00 5.99
CA HIS A 345 24.88 6.55 6.21
C HIS A 345 24.76 6.15 7.69
N ASP A 346 24.17 4.99 7.97
CA ASP A 346 24.00 4.42 9.32
C ASP A 346 23.19 5.32 10.28
N VAL A 347 22.32 6.20 9.77
CA VAL A 347 21.45 7.00 10.62
C VAL A 347 20.27 6.17 11.09
N ASN A 348 20.07 6.18 12.41
CA ASN A 348 18.89 5.59 13.04
C ASN A 348 18.12 6.70 13.74
N MET A 349 16.87 6.90 13.38
CA MET A 349 15.98 7.93 13.90
C MET A 349 14.71 7.31 14.47
N GLY A 350 14.42 7.61 15.73
CA GLY A 350 13.20 7.20 16.43
C GLY A 350 11.92 7.86 15.89
N ASN A 351 11.00 8.13 16.79
CA ASN A 351 9.64 8.50 16.45
C ASN A 351 9.35 9.99 16.69
N PHE A 352 8.34 10.51 16.00
CA PHE A 352 7.81 11.86 16.20
C PHE A 352 8.83 13.00 16.05
N ASN A 353 9.96 12.80 15.41
CA ASN A 353 10.93 13.88 15.20
C ASN A 353 10.47 14.86 14.11
N VAL A 354 10.94 16.10 14.21
CA VAL A 354 10.72 17.16 13.23
C VAL A 354 12.05 17.68 12.73
N LEU A 355 12.29 17.50 11.45
CA LEU A 355 13.43 18.09 10.75
C LEU A 355 12.91 19.27 9.92
N MET A 356 13.26 20.49 10.31
CA MET A 356 12.93 21.68 9.55
C MET A 356 13.73 21.72 8.23
N PRO A 357 13.41 22.58 7.26
CA PRO A 357 14.10 22.60 5.98
C PRO A 357 15.62 22.64 6.09
N GLY A 358 16.31 21.85 5.27
CA GLY A 358 17.77 21.88 5.13
C GLY A 358 18.57 21.17 6.23
N VAL A 359 17.93 20.47 7.17
CA VAL A 359 18.62 19.73 8.23
C VAL A 359 19.53 18.64 7.67
N ARG A 360 20.72 18.52 8.25
CA ARG A 360 21.68 17.46 7.90
C ARG A 360 22.06 16.63 9.13
N LEU A 361 21.75 15.34 9.06
CA LEU A 361 22.27 14.34 10.00
C LEU A 361 23.43 13.61 9.34
N SER A 362 24.64 13.78 9.87
CA SER A 362 25.83 13.13 9.33
C SER A 362 25.84 11.62 9.63
N GLY A 363 26.86 10.89 9.13
CA GLY A 363 26.89 9.43 9.26
C GLY A 363 26.87 8.93 10.69
N SER A 364 26.20 7.79 10.91
CA SER A 364 26.09 7.07 12.18
C SER A 364 25.47 7.88 13.33
N VAL A 365 24.67 8.91 13.02
CA VAL A 365 23.88 9.66 14.01
C VAL A 365 22.73 8.80 14.49
N LYS A 366 22.54 8.76 15.81
CA LYS A 366 21.36 8.11 16.44
C LYS A 366 20.49 9.17 17.08
N VAL A 367 19.22 9.18 16.74
CA VAL A 367 18.24 10.14 17.22
C VAL A 367 17.14 9.38 17.95
N GLY A 368 16.79 9.80 19.15
CA GLY A 368 15.65 9.29 19.92
C GLY A 368 14.32 9.89 19.42
N ASP A 369 13.40 10.11 20.35
CA ASP A 369 12.04 10.51 20.05
C ASP A 369 11.76 12.01 20.32
N CYS A 370 10.79 12.56 19.62
CA CYS A 370 10.22 13.89 19.87
C CYS A 370 11.26 15.04 19.80
N ASN A 371 12.26 14.92 18.96
CA ASN A 371 13.26 15.98 18.77
C ASN A 371 12.81 16.98 17.69
N MET A 372 13.30 18.21 17.82
CA MET A 372 13.12 19.27 16.84
C MET A 372 14.47 19.82 16.36
N PHE A 373 14.71 19.70 15.08
CA PHE A 373 15.91 20.24 14.41
C PHE A 373 15.51 21.47 13.60
N GLY A 374 16.03 22.63 14.00
CA GLY A 374 15.76 23.91 13.34
C GLY A 374 16.33 24.00 11.93
N VAL A 375 15.83 24.98 11.15
CA VAL A 375 16.23 25.19 9.76
C VAL A 375 17.75 25.21 9.60
N ASP A 376 18.30 24.49 8.60
CA ASP A 376 19.73 24.41 8.28
C ASP A 376 20.62 23.96 9.45
N SER A 377 20.09 23.29 10.46
CA SER A 377 20.90 22.75 11.53
C SER A 377 21.63 21.47 11.10
N VAL A 378 22.78 21.23 11.71
CA VAL A 378 23.68 20.10 11.41
C VAL A 378 24.01 19.30 12.67
N VAL A 379 23.90 17.97 12.59
CA VAL A 379 24.41 17.07 13.62
C VAL A 379 25.62 16.33 13.04
N LEU A 380 26.80 16.46 13.69
CA LEU A 380 28.00 15.80 13.24
C LEU A 380 27.94 14.27 13.45
N GLN A 381 28.84 13.57 12.79
CA GLN A 381 28.83 12.11 12.75
C GLN A 381 28.95 11.47 14.15
N GLN A 382 28.34 10.28 14.32
CA GLN A 382 28.39 9.43 15.50
C GLN A 382 27.79 10.04 16.78
N ILE A 383 27.08 11.17 16.67
CA ILE A 383 26.42 11.79 17.82
C ILE A 383 25.14 11.02 18.14
N LYS A 384 24.92 10.77 19.43
CA LYS A 384 23.66 10.27 19.97
C LYS A 384 22.85 11.44 20.50
N VAL A 385 21.76 11.76 19.81
CA VAL A 385 20.75 12.69 20.27
C VAL A 385 19.67 11.88 21.00
N GLY A 386 19.40 12.21 22.25
CA GLY A 386 18.36 11.52 23.04
C GLY A 386 16.95 11.99 22.67
N ASP A 387 16.11 12.16 23.68
CA ASP A 387 14.71 12.51 23.48
C ASP A 387 14.44 13.97 23.81
N ASN A 388 13.43 14.55 23.15
CA ASN A 388 12.94 15.91 23.43
C ASN A 388 14.01 17.00 23.32
N VAL A 389 15.00 16.84 22.47
CA VAL A 389 16.04 17.83 22.22
C VAL A 389 15.58 18.82 21.14
N THR A 390 15.78 20.10 21.37
CA THR A 390 15.59 21.14 20.36
C THR A 390 16.95 21.69 19.92
N LEU A 391 17.25 21.59 18.62
CA LEU A 391 18.43 22.23 18.01
C LEU A 391 17.97 23.47 17.24
N GLY A 392 18.48 24.65 17.61
CA GLY A 392 18.10 25.92 16.99
C GLY A 392 18.52 26.01 15.52
N ALA A 393 17.87 26.90 14.75
CA ALA A 393 18.19 27.12 13.34
C ALA A 393 19.67 27.49 13.14
N GLY A 394 20.30 26.99 12.08
CA GLY A 394 21.71 27.21 11.73
C GLY A 394 22.72 26.68 12.76
N SER A 395 22.29 25.89 13.72
CA SER A 395 23.18 25.38 14.78
C SER A 395 23.92 24.13 14.35
N VAL A 396 25.14 23.93 14.86
CA VAL A 396 25.95 22.75 14.60
C VAL A 396 26.20 22.00 15.91
N LEU A 397 25.54 20.84 16.06
CA LEU A 397 25.70 19.99 17.23
C LEU A 397 26.97 19.12 17.07
N MET A 398 27.94 19.35 17.94
CA MET A 398 29.27 18.70 17.90
C MET A 398 29.49 17.72 19.04
N THR A 399 28.61 17.71 20.04
CA THR A 399 28.69 16.84 21.20
C THR A 399 27.36 16.30 21.59
N LYS A 400 27.31 15.20 22.34
CA LYS A 400 26.04 14.59 22.81
C LYS A 400 25.26 15.59 23.67
N PRO A 401 24.01 15.92 23.28
CA PRO A 401 23.14 16.78 24.09
C PRO A 401 22.54 16.01 25.27
N LYS A 402 22.00 16.72 26.23
CA LYS A 402 21.12 16.19 27.27
C LYS A 402 19.66 16.26 26.82
N ASP A 403 18.88 15.26 27.18
CA ASP A 403 17.48 15.17 26.84
C ASP A 403 16.68 16.36 27.40
N GLY A 404 15.64 16.76 26.69
CA GLY A 404 14.74 17.82 27.10
C GLY A 404 15.31 19.24 27.04
N HIS A 405 16.48 19.45 26.42
CA HIS A 405 17.13 20.76 26.41
C HIS A 405 17.24 21.34 25.00
N THR A 406 17.31 22.68 24.96
CA THR A 406 17.54 23.43 23.72
C THR A 406 19.03 23.74 23.57
N TYR A 407 19.53 23.61 22.33
CA TYR A 407 20.92 23.90 21.95
C TYR A 407 20.95 24.87 20.77
N ILE A 408 21.80 25.91 20.86
CA ILE A 408 21.88 26.96 19.82
C ILE A 408 23.34 27.32 19.57
N GLY A 409 23.66 27.63 18.32
CA GLY A 409 24.95 28.21 17.90
C GLY A 409 25.92 27.22 17.23
N VAL A 410 27.13 27.70 16.92
CA VAL A 410 28.23 26.94 16.27
C VAL A 410 29.50 27.17 17.07
N PRO A 411 29.98 26.21 17.89
CA PRO A 411 29.27 24.95 18.23
C PRO A 411 28.01 25.21 19.06
N ALA A 412 27.01 24.30 18.91
CA ALA A 412 25.77 24.40 19.65
C ALA A 412 25.99 24.19 21.15
N LYS A 413 25.53 25.14 21.94
CA LYS A 413 25.60 25.13 23.41
C LYS A 413 24.19 25.13 23.99
N LYS A 414 24.03 24.52 25.18
CA LYS A 414 22.78 24.56 25.93
C LYS A 414 22.33 26.01 26.07
N PHE A 415 21.07 26.22 25.73
CA PHE A 415 20.40 27.52 25.85
C PHE A 415 19.30 27.44 26.92
N ASP A 416 19.44 28.22 27.97
CA ASP A 416 18.44 28.31 29.04
C ASP A 416 17.63 29.60 28.80
N TYR A 417 16.32 29.47 28.57
CA TYR A 417 15.40 30.60 28.53
C TYR A 417 15.39 31.22 29.93
N LYS A 418 15.79 32.48 30.05
CA LYS A 418 15.62 33.25 31.29
C LYS A 418 14.20 33.74 31.41
#